data_e690661d2f962e950d1d571eabe6bf11
#
_entry.id   e690661d2f962e950d1d571eabe6bf11
#
_cell.length_a   1.000
_cell.length_b   1.000
_cell.length_c   1.000
_cell.angle_alpha   90.00
_cell.angle_beta   90.00
_cell.angle_gamma   90.00
#
_symmetry.space_group_name_H-M   'P 1'
#
loop_
_entity.id
_entity.type
_entity.pdbx_description
1 polymer ?
#
loop_
_entity_poly.entity_id
_entity_poly.type
_entity_poly.pdbx_seq_one_letter_code
_entity_poly.pdbx_strand_id
1 'polypeptide(L)'
;MKVIKTLLVSTLALVSLAACKTVPSYSSDYTQADHKIQGINLTDQQALDIGTRFVAAFNTLGTPAFVKQASNLYADQLFINDTLSQFSQKKDLVQHFQGMNNRVSNVSVKLISATHHQDSAYIHWQMAYDFKMFGRTKTMDSYGISEIKINQANQIIFQQDFWDPANGLYRSLPLIGGAYGWILPFKKSL
;
A
#
# COMPACT_ATOMS: atom_id res chain seq x y z
N MET A 1 12.24 46.17 -9.27
CA MET A 1 12.25 45.16 -8.22
C MET A 1 10.87 44.83 -7.63
N LYS A 2 9.99 45.80 -7.36
CA LYS A 2 8.63 45.52 -6.82
C LYS A 2 7.74 44.69 -7.77
N VAL A 3 7.76 45.01 -9.09
CA VAL A 3 6.90 44.34 -10.11
C VAL A 3 7.30 42.85 -10.26
N ILE A 4 8.59 42.52 -10.23
CA ILE A 4 9.08 41.12 -10.35
C ILE A 4 8.65 40.28 -9.14
N LYS A 5 8.68 40.85 -7.92
CA LYS A 5 8.21 40.17 -6.71
C LYS A 5 6.70 39.89 -6.75
N THR A 6 5.91 40.82 -7.25
CA THR A 6 4.46 40.65 -7.37
C THR A 6 4.11 39.59 -8.43
N LEU A 7 4.82 39.56 -9.56
CA LEU A 7 4.63 38.50 -10.58
C LEU A 7 5.00 37.11 -10.02
N LEU A 8 6.09 36.98 -9.29
CA LEU A 8 6.52 35.70 -8.71
C LEU A 8 5.49 35.18 -7.67
N VAL A 9 4.96 36.04 -6.83
CA VAL A 9 3.93 35.67 -5.84
C VAL A 9 2.61 35.27 -6.52
N SER A 10 2.22 35.97 -7.58
CA SER A 10 1.01 35.65 -8.34
C SER A 10 1.12 34.32 -9.08
N THR A 11 2.29 34.02 -9.64
CA THR A 11 2.56 32.75 -10.34
C THR A 11 2.58 31.57 -9.36
N LEU A 12 3.15 31.77 -8.16
CA LEU A 12 3.18 30.75 -7.11
C LEU A 12 1.78 30.45 -6.58
N ALA A 13 0.94 31.46 -6.42
CA ALA A 13 -0.47 31.31 -6.00
C ALA A 13 -1.33 30.59 -7.06
N LEU A 14 -1.11 30.85 -8.35
CA LEU A 14 -1.81 30.18 -9.45
C LEU A 14 -1.39 28.70 -9.58
N VAL A 15 -0.13 28.36 -9.33
CA VAL A 15 0.36 26.98 -9.34
C VAL A 15 -0.22 26.19 -8.17
N SER A 16 -0.39 26.81 -6.99
CA SER A 16 -0.99 26.14 -5.82
C SER A 16 -2.49 25.87 -6.01
N LEU A 17 -3.23 26.73 -6.75
CA LEU A 17 -4.64 26.50 -7.06
C LEU A 17 -4.84 25.40 -8.13
N ALA A 18 -3.90 25.22 -9.04
CA ALA A 18 -3.94 24.14 -10.03
C ALA A 18 -3.59 22.76 -9.44
N ALA A 19 -2.94 22.72 -8.28
CA ALA A 19 -2.63 21.48 -7.56
C ALA A 19 -3.82 20.87 -6.81
N CYS A 20 -4.93 21.61 -6.66
CA CYS A 20 -6.21 21.10 -6.17
C CYS A 20 -7.02 20.38 -7.27
N LYS A 21 -6.38 19.58 -8.12
CA LYS A 21 -7.12 18.55 -8.85
C LYS A 21 -7.70 17.61 -7.81
N THR A 22 -9.02 17.46 -7.85
CA THR A 22 -9.74 16.44 -7.08
C THR A 22 -8.99 15.12 -7.20
N VAL A 23 -8.30 14.74 -6.12
CA VAL A 23 -7.81 13.39 -5.98
C VAL A 23 -9.05 12.51 -6.14
N PRO A 24 -9.06 11.54 -7.07
CA PRO A 24 -10.15 10.58 -7.16
C PRO A 24 -10.43 10.11 -5.75
N SER A 25 -11.68 10.08 -5.33
CA SER A 25 -11.95 9.83 -3.93
C SER A 25 -11.58 8.38 -3.64
N TYR A 26 -10.44 8.19 -2.99
CA TYR A 26 -9.93 6.91 -2.48
C TYR A 26 -11.06 6.04 -1.90
N SER A 27 -11.97 6.63 -1.13
CA SER A 27 -13.11 5.93 -0.57
C SER A 27 -14.17 5.54 -1.60
N SER A 28 -14.38 6.30 -2.68
CA SER A 28 -15.34 5.91 -3.72
C SER A 28 -14.85 4.75 -4.56
N ASP A 29 -13.56 4.71 -4.88
CA ASP A 29 -12.97 3.61 -5.66
C ASP A 29 -13.01 2.31 -4.86
N TYR A 30 -12.65 2.38 -3.58
CA TYR A 30 -12.77 1.24 -2.65
C TYR A 30 -14.22 0.73 -2.58
N THR A 31 -15.17 1.61 -2.25
CA THR A 31 -16.58 1.22 -2.07
C THR A 31 -17.16 0.62 -3.36
N GLN A 32 -16.86 1.21 -4.53
CA GLN A 32 -17.34 0.70 -5.80
C GLN A 32 -16.72 -0.68 -6.14
N ALA A 33 -15.42 -0.85 -5.90
CA ALA A 33 -14.72 -2.11 -6.16
C ALA A 33 -15.22 -3.20 -5.22
N ASP A 34 -15.37 -2.91 -3.93
CA ASP A 34 -15.85 -3.84 -2.91
C ASP A 34 -17.26 -4.36 -3.23
N HIS A 35 -18.18 -3.47 -3.63
CA HIS A 35 -19.54 -3.86 -4.03
C HIS A 35 -19.59 -4.63 -5.35
N LYS A 36 -18.70 -4.33 -6.29
CA LYS A 36 -18.71 -4.92 -7.64
C LYS A 36 -18.04 -6.28 -7.69
N ILE A 37 -16.95 -6.46 -6.94
CA ILE A 37 -16.13 -7.66 -6.99
C ILE A 37 -16.61 -8.62 -5.91
N GLN A 38 -17.15 -9.76 -6.34
CA GLN A 38 -17.64 -10.79 -5.46
C GLN A 38 -16.64 -11.95 -5.39
N GLY A 39 -16.20 -12.29 -4.18
CA GLY A 39 -15.39 -13.45 -3.89
C GLY A 39 -16.23 -14.70 -3.61
N ILE A 40 -15.59 -15.79 -3.26
CA ILE A 40 -16.25 -16.95 -2.68
C ILE A 40 -16.52 -16.69 -1.19
N ASN A 41 -17.63 -17.23 -0.64
CA ASN A 41 -17.83 -17.22 0.80
C ASN A 41 -16.73 -18.02 1.49
N LEU A 42 -16.15 -17.44 2.52
CA LEU A 42 -14.98 -17.97 3.21
C LEU A 42 -15.37 -18.71 4.50
N THR A 43 -14.50 -19.61 4.91
CA THR A 43 -14.45 -20.22 6.26
C THR A 43 -13.24 -19.65 7.02
N ASP A 44 -13.21 -19.84 8.34
CA ASP A 44 -12.06 -19.45 9.18
C ASP A 44 -10.75 -20.07 8.68
N GLN A 45 -10.79 -21.34 8.28
CA GLN A 45 -9.61 -22.02 7.73
C GLN A 45 -9.13 -21.40 6.43
N GLN A 46 -10.04 -21.01 5.54
CA GLN A 46 -9.69 -20.35 4.28
C GLN A 46 -9.09 -18.95 4.53
N ALA A 47 -9.65 -18.20 5.48
CA ALA A 47 -9.07 -16.91 5.86
C ALA A 47 -7.63 -17.06 6.40
N LEU A 48 -7.41 -18.05 7.26
CA LEU A 48 -6.08 -18.38 7.78
C LEU A 48 -5.12 -18.81 6.67
N ASP A 49 -5.56 -19.62 5.72
CA ASP A 49 -4.76 -20.09 4.58
C ASP A 49 -4.38 -18.93 3.65
N ILE A 50 -5.31 -17.99 3.39
CA ILE A 50 -5.05 -16.77 2.62
C ILE A 50 -3.95 -15.95 3.32
N GLY A 51 -4.11 -15.68 4.61
CA GLY A 51 -3.15 -14.90 5.39
C GLY A 51 -1.77 -15.56 5.42
N THR A 52 -1.72 -16.87 5.59
CA THR A 52 -0.47 -17.64 5.60
C THR A 52 0.26 -17.57 4.26
N ARG A 53 -0.45 -17.77 3.15
CA ARG A 53 0.12 -17.68 1.80
C ARG A 53 0.57 -16.26 1.46
N PHE A 54 -0.22 -15.26 1.86
CA PHE A 54 0.10 -13.84 1.68
C PHE A 54 1.41 -13.49 2.39
N VAL A 55 1.50 -13.78 3.69
CA VAL A 55 2.68 -13.50 4.51
C VAL A 55 3.90 -14.29 3.99
N ALA A 56 3.74 -15.56 3.62
CA ALA A 56 4.83 -16.38 3.08
C ALA A 56 5.40 -15.79 1.78
N ALA A 57 4.55 -15.32 0.87
CA ALA A 57 5.00 -14.70 -0.37
C ALA A 57 5.75 -13.38 -0.10
N PHE A 58 5.20 -12.50 0.75
CA PHE A 58 5.83 -11.22 1.06
C PHE A 58 7.10 -11.35 1.92
N ASN A 59 7.29 -12.41 2.66
CA ASN A 59 8.58 -12.72 3.31
C ASN A 59 9.72 -12.99 2.33
N THR A 60 9.42 -13.23 1.05
CA THR A 60 10.45 -13.37 0.00
C THR A 60 10.79 -12.05 -0.69
N LEU A 61 10.16 -10.94 -0.33
CA LEU A 61 10.44 -9.61 -0.87
C LEU A 61 11.91 -9.23 -0.63
N GLY A 62 12.56 -8.69 -1.66
CA GLY A 62 14.00 -8.44 -1.69
C GLY A 62 14.83 -9.64 -2.18
N THR A 63 14.18 -10.76 -2.58
CA THR A 63 14.84 -11.95 -3.13
C THR A 63 14.41 -12.22 -4.58
N PRO A 64 15.18 -13.03 -5.35
CA PRO A 64 14.79 -13.42 -6.71
C PRO A 64 13.47 -14.21 -6.80
N ALA A 65 13.02 -14.83 -5.70
CA ALA A 65 11.80 -15.63 -5.66
C ALA A 65 10.52 -14.79 -5.57
N PHE A 66 10.61 -13.55 -5.06
CA PHE A 66 9.46 -12.72 -4.68
C PHE A 66 8.45 -12.54 -5.80
N VAL A 67 8.90 -12.02 -6.94
CA VAL A 67 7.98 -11.65 -8.03
C VAL A 67 7.16 -12.85 -8.48
N LYS A 68 7.78 -14.03 -8.58
CA LYS A 68 7.08 -15.27 -8.94
C LYS A 68 6.10 -15.70 -7.85
N GLN A 69 6.52 -15.72 -6.59
CA GLN A 69 5.68 -16.17 -5.49
C GLN A 69 4.50 -15.23 -5.26
N ALA A 70 4.74 -13.92 -5.22
CA ALA A 70 3.70 -12.93 -5.07
C ALA A 70 2.71 -12.96 -6.25
N SER A 71 3.21 -12.99 -7.51
CA SER A 71 2.33 -13.01 -8.68
C SER A 71 1.42 -14.24 -8.75
N ASN A 72 1.82 -15.37 -8.16
CA ASN A 72 0.97 -16.57 -8.11
C ASN A 72 -0.25 -16.43 -7.20
N LEU A 73 -0.25 -15.45 -6.28
CA LEU A 73 -1.40 -15.19 -5.42
C LEU A 73 -2.57 -14.54 -6.17
N TYR A 74 -2.31 -13.84 -7.27
CA TYR A 74 -3.25 -12.91 -7.89
C TYR A 74 -3.83 -13.44 -9.22
N ALA A 75 -5.10 -13.14 -9.44
CA ALA A 75 -5.78 -13.34 -10.73
C ALA A 75 -5.33 -12.29 -11.76
N ASP A 76 -5.58 -12.55 -13.05
CA ASP A 76 -5.19 -11.62 -14.13
C ASP A 76 -5.98 -10.31 -14.10
N GLN A 77 -7.27 -10.37 -13.79
CA GLN A 77 -8.15 -9.24 -13.54
C GLN A 77 -8.36 -9.10 -12.03
N LEU A 78 -8.12 -7.92 -11.49
CA LEU A 78 -8.13 -7.69 -10.06
C LEU A 78 -8.42 -6.22 -9.74
N PHE A 79 -8.66 -5.94 -8.48
CA PHE A 79 -8.55 -4.61 -7.89
C PHE A 79 -7.61 -4.70 -6.70
N ILE A 80 -6.48 -4.04 -6.75
CA ILE A 80 -5.52 -3.97 -5.66
C ILE A 80 -5.24 -2.50 -5.36
N ASN A 81 -5.36 -2.13 -4.10
CA ASN A 81 -4.94 -0.83 -3.59
C ASN A 81 -4.06 -1.04 -2.36
N ASP A 82 -2.76 -0.82 -2.51
CA ASP A 82 -1.76 -0.96 -1.44
C ASP A 82 -1.56 0.32 -0.62
N THR A 83 -2.52 1.26 -0.71
CA THR A 83 -2.49 2.60 -0.10
C THR A 83 -1.60 3.60 -0.86
N LEU A 84 -0.57 3.15 -1.56
CA LEU A 84 0.35 4.00 -2.35
C LEU A 84 0.02 3.95 -3.84
N SER A 85 -0.53 2.83 -4.32
CA SER A 85 -0.77 2.55 -5.73
C SER A 85 -2.01 1.69 -5.91
N GLN A 86 -2.67 1.82 -7.08
CA GLN A 86 -3.85 1.04 -7.42
C GLN A 86 -3.65 0.31 -8.75
N PHE A 87 -4.09 -0.95 -8.82
CA PHE A 87 -3.93 -1.81 -9.98
C PHE A 87 -5.25 -2.51 -10.33
N SER A 88 -5.51 -2.66 -11.63
CA SER A 88 -6.64 -3.44 -12.17
C SER A 88 -6.19 -4.64 -13.01
N GLN A 89 -4.89 -4.77 -13.26
CA GLN A 89 -4.29 -5.81 -14.08
C GLN A 89 -3.08 -6.39 -13.38
N LYS A 90 -2.97 -7.73 -13.35
CA LYS A 90 -1.83 -8.45 -12.78
C LYS A 90 -0.48 -8.02 -13.37
N LYS A 91 -0.43 -7.75 -14.68
CA LYS A 91 0.83 -7.33 -15.33
C LYS A 91 1.42 -6.05 -14.72
N ASP A 92 0.55 -5.08 -14.40
CA ASP A 92 0.98 -3.79 -13.83
C ASP A 92 1.41 -3.97 -12.36
N LEU A 93 0.68 -4.82 -11.61
CA LEU A 93 1.05 -5.23 -10.26
C LEU A 93 2.41 -5.95 -10.23
N VAL A 94 2.67 -6.86 -11.19
CA VAL A 94 3.97 -7.56 -11.29
C VAL A 94 5.11 -6.59 -11.59
N GLN A 95 4.89 -5.59 -12.45
CA GLN A 95 5.88 -4.54 -12.68
C GLN A 95 6.16 -3.71 -11.41
N HIS A 96 5.12 -3.40 -10.65
CA HIS A 96 5.25 -2.74 -9.35
C HIS A 96 6.07 -3.59 -8.37
N PHE A 97 5.79 -4.88 -8.27
CA PHE A 97 6.54 -5.83 -7.44
C PHE A 97 8.02 -5.92 -7.83
N GLN A 98 8.35 -5.88 -9.12
CA GLN A 98 9.74 -5.82 -9.59
C GLN A 98 10.44 -4.56 -9.09
N GLY A 99 9.74 -3.41 -9.15
CA GLY A 99 10.25 -2.13 -8.65
C GLY A 99 10.49 -2.14 -7.14
N MET A 100 9.58 -2.72 -6.36
CA MET A 100 9.72 -2.89 -4.91
C MET A 100 10.90 -3.80 -4.57
N ASN A 101 10.98 -4.95 -5.23
CA ASN A 101 11.99 -5.98 -4.95
C ASN A 101 13.42 -5.47 -5.06
N ASN A 102 13.66 -4.49 -5.94
CA ASN A 102 14.99 -3.90 -6.14
C ASN A 102 15.37 -2.84 -5.09
N ARG A 103 14.43 -2.43 -4.22
CA ARG A 103 14.62 -1.31 -3.29
C ARG A 103 14.61 -1.70 -1.83
N VAL A 104 14.18 -2.91 -1.51
CA VAL A 104 14.01 -3.39 -0.14
C VAL A 104 14.89 -4.60 0.14
N SER A 105 15.21 -4.81 1.41
CA SER A 105 15.96 -5.97 1.91
C SER A 105 15.57 -6.25 3.36
N ASN A 106 16.03 -7.38 3.90
CA ASN A 106 15.80 -7.78 5.29
C ASN A 106 14.31 -7.74 5.69
N VAL A 107 13.46 -8.25 4.80
CA VAL A 107 12.00 -8.22 5.00
C VAL A 107 11.57 -9.30 5.98
N SER A 108 10.72 -8.92 6.91
CA SER A 108 10.05 -9.81 7.86
C SER A 108 8.59 -9.45 7.93
N VAL A 109 7.72 -10.33 7.48
CA VAL A 109 6.26 -10.18 7.59
C VAL A 109 5.73 -11.24 8.52
N LYS A 110 4.91 -10.84 9.49
CA LYS A 110 4.28 -11.72 10.48
C LYS A 110 2.77 -11.64 10.35
N LEU A 111 2.12 -12.79 10.29
CA LEU A 111 0.69 -12.90 10.46
C LEU A 111 0.36 -12.72 11.94
N ILE A 112 -0.46 -11.74 12.28
CA ILE A 112 -0.92 -11.51 13.66
C ILE A 112 -2.25 -12.24 13.85
N SER A 113 -3.19 -12.05 12.93
CA SER A 113 -4.49 -12.74 12.92
C SER A 113 -5.08 -12.73 11.51
N ALA A 114 -5.98 -13.67 11.28
CA ALA A 114 -6.82 -13.71 10.09
C ALA A 114 -8.25 -13.99 10.53
N THR A 115 -9.21 -13.28 9.96
CA THR A 115 -10.64 -13.47 10.18
C THR A 115 -11.38 -13.23 8.87
N HIS A 116 -12.66 -13.51 8.81
CA HIS A 116 -13.46 -13.24 7.62
C HIS A 116 -14.86 -12.73 7.98
N HIS A 117 -15.47 -12.08 7.00
CA HIS A 117 -16.89 -11.78 6.97
C HIS A 117 -17.38 -12.03 5.55
N GLN A 118 -18.31 -12.97 5.36
CA GLN A 118 -18.81 -13.37 4.04
C GLN A 118 -17.67 -13.77 3.08
N ASP A 119 -17.43 -12.99 2.03
CA ASP A 119 -16.42 -13.22 0.99
C ASP A 119 -15.09 -12.46 1.22
N SER A 120 -15.02 -11.64 2.27
CA SER A 120 -13.83 -10.85 2.61
C SER A 120 -13.04 -11.49 3.75
N ALA A 121 -11.75 -11.75 3.53
CA ALA A 121 -10.79 -12.08 4.57
C ALA A 121 -10.06 -10.80 5.04
N TYR A 122 -9.86 -10.64 6.33
CA TYR A 122 -9.13 -9.54 6.95
C TYR A 122 -7.86 -10.09 7.58
N ILE A 123 -6.72 -9.76 6.98
CA ILE A 123 -5.40 -10.27 7.33
C ILE A 123 -4.64 -9.19 8.07
N HIS A 124 -4.51 -9.32 9.40
CA HIS A 124 -3.73 -8.42 10.23
C HIS A 124 -2.27 -8.87 10.25
N TRP A 125 -1.37 -7.97 9.85
CA TRP A 125 0.05 -8.27 9.71
C TRP A 125 0.93 -7.17 10.33
N GLN A 126 2.16 -7.57 10.66
CA GLN A 126 3.28 -6.67 10.91
C GLN A 126 4.32 -6.88 9.81
N MET A 127 4.88 -5.81 9.27
CA MET A 127 5.92 -5.85 8.27
C MET A 127 7.09 -4.95 8.67
N ALA A 128 8.28 -5.53 8.78
CA ALA A 128 9.52 -4.80 8.94
C ALA A 128 10.41 -5.05 7.72
N TYR A 129 11.09 -4.01 7.23
CA TYR A 129 11.99 -4.09 6.08
C TYR A 129 12.99 -2.95 6.07
N ASP A 130 14.12 -3.16 5.41
CA ASP A 130 15.08 -2.13 5.12
C ASP A 130 14.82 -1.53 3.73
N PHE A 131 14.77 -0.22 3.68
CA PHE A 131 14.57 0.54 2.44
C PHE A 131 15.79 1.43 2.18
N LYS A 132 16.38 1.27 0.98
CA LYS A 132 17.55 2.04 0.57
C LYS A 132 17.14 3.29 -0.20
N MET A 133 17.52 4.46 0.31
CA MET A 133 17.21 5.74 -0.29
C MET A 133 18.36 6.74 -0.11
N PHE A 134 18.74 7.45 -1.18
CA PHE A 134 19.84 8.43 -1.18
C PHE A 134 21.14 7.89 -0.53
N GLY A 135 21.48 6.63 -0.82
CA GLY A 135 22.67 5.98 -0.28
C GLY A 135 22.60 5.59 1.20
N ARG A 136 21.47 5.79 1.87
CA ARG A 136 21.24 5.42 3.27
C ARG A 136 20.18 4.31 3.37
N THR A 137 20.41 3.39 4.27
CA THR A 137 19.42 2.37 4.62
C THR A 137 18.58 2.88 5.80
N LYS A 138 17.26 2.70 5.70
CA LYS A 138 16.30 3.01 6.75
C LYS A 138 15.50 1.74 7.04
N THR A 139 15.41 1.35 8.29
CA THR A 139 14.51 0.30 8.73
C THR A 139 13.12 0.88 8.93
N MET A 140 12.15 0.23 8.29
CA MET A 140 10.73 0.53 8.40
C MET A 140 10.05 -0.57 9.20
N ASP A 141 9.08 -0.21 10.01
CA ASP A 141 8.21 -1.13 10.73
C ASP A 141 6.79 -0.59 10.70
N SER A 142 5.85 -1.43 10.30
CA SER A 142 4.45 -1.04 10.17
C SER A 142 3.52 -2.20 10.46
N TYR A 143 2.30 -1.84 10.85
CA TYR A 143 1.17 -2.74 11.02
C TYR A 143 0.10 -2.37 10.02
N GLY A 144 -0.62 -3.36 9.54
CA GLY A 144 -1.72 -3.12 8.62
C GLY A 144 -2.71 -4.27 8.60
N ILE A 145 -3.83 -3.99 7.97
CA ILE A 145 -4.86 -4.97 7.64
C ILE A 145 -5.04 -4.95 6.14
N SER A 146 -5.00 -6.13 5.52
CA SER A 146 -5.42 -6.32 4.13
C SER A 146 -6.78 -6.96 4.11
N GLU A 147 -7.76 -6.30 3.49
CA GLU A 147 -9.01 -6.92 3.10
C GLU A 147 -8.83 -7.61 1.76
N ILE A 148 -9.15 -8.90 1.69
CA ILE A 148 -8.85 -9.75 0.52
C ILE A 148 -10.07 -10.56 0.15
N LYS A 149 -10.43 -10.56 -1.16
CA LYS A 149 -11.40 -11.50 -1.74
C LYS A 149 -10.70 -12.42 -2.75
N ILE A 150 -11.10 -13.68 -2.79
CA ILE A 150 -10.54 -14.68 -3.69
C ILE A 150 -11.60 -15.30 -4.60
N ASN A 151 -11.15 -15.78 -5.76
CA ASN A 151 -11.96 -16.56 -6.69
C ASN A 151 -11.94 -18.06 -6.35
N GLN A 152 -12.68 -18.86 -7.11
CA GLN A 152 -12.72 -20.33 -6.96
C GLN A 152 -11.37 -21.03 -7.18
N ALA A 153 -10.42 -20.38 -7.87
CA ALA A 153 -9.06 -20.87 -8.06
C ALA A 153 -8.11 -20.45 -6.90
N ASN A 154 -8.65 -19.94 -5.78
CA ASN A 154 -7.91 -19.41 -4.63
C ASN A 154 -6.94 -18.28 -4.99
N GLN A 155 -7.23 -17.49 -6.04
CA GLN A 155 -6.45 -16.33 -6.44
C GLN A 155 -7.11 -15.05 -5.93
N ILE A 156 -6.30 -14.08 -5.50
CA ILE A 156 -6.75 -12.78 -5.04
C ILE A 156 -7.29 -11.99 -6.26
N ILE A 157 -8.53 -11.56 -6.15
CA ILE A 157 -9.23 -10.71 -7.13
C ILE A 157 -9.49 -9.31 -6.60
N PHE A 158 -9.47 -9.15 -5.29
CA PHE A 158 -9.62 -7.86 -4.60
C PHE A 158 -8.68 -7.81 -3.41
N GLN A 159 -7.99 -6.68 -3.23
CA GLN A 159 -7.21 -6.36 -2.04
C GLN A 159 -7.25 -4.86 -1.79
N GLN A 160 -7.56 -4.50 -0.56
CA GLN A 160 -7.43 -3.15 -0.04
C GLN A 160 -6.57 -3.20 1.21
N ASP A 161 -5.47 -2.49 1.20
CA ASP A 161 -4.60 -2.37 2.37
C ASP A 161 -4.95 -1.12 3.17
N PHE A 162 -5.00 -1.31 4.48
CA PHE A 162 -5.18 -0.26 5.49
C PHE A 162 -3.97 -0.27 6.42
N TRP A 163 -3.06 0.65 6.21
CA TRP A 163 -1.87 0.82 7.06
C TRP A 163 -1.53 2.31 7.20
N ASP A 164 -0.61 2.65 8.07
CA ASP A 164 -0.18 4.03 8.30
C ASP A 164 1.09 4.37 7.49
N PRO A 165 0.97 4.84 6.24
CA PRO A 165 2.11 5.21 5.42
C PRO A 165 2.86 6.43 5.98
N ALA A 166 2.21 7.22 6.83
CA ALA A 166 2.81 8.38 7.44
C ALA A 166 3.91 7.99 8.43
N ASN A 167 3.62 7.04 9.33
CA ASN A 167 4.61 6.52 10.27
C ASN A 167 5.50 5.44 9.63
N GLY A 168 4.92 4.56 8.82
CA GLY A 168 5.63 3.45 8.20
C GLY A 168 6.55 3.84 7.04
N LEU A 169 6.39 5.05 6.45
CA LEU A 169 7.20 5.48 5.31
C LEU A 169 7.53 6.97 5.32
N TYR A 170 6.52 7.87 5.25
CA TYR A 170 6.74 9.28 4.92
C TYR A 170 7.59 10.04 5.93
N ARG A 171 7.46 9.76 7.22
CA ARG A 171 8.27 10.40 8.27
C ARG A 171 9.76 10.08 8.17
N SER A 172 10.10 8.96 7.54
CA SER A 172 11.48 8.55 7.31
C SER A 172 12.10 9.18 6.07
N LEU A 173 11.28 9.81 5.19
CA LEU A 173 11.76 10.46 3.98
C LEU A 173 12.38 11.83 4.31
N PRO A 174 13.58 12.15 3.77
CA PRO A 174 14.17 13.49 3.89
C PRO A 174 13.21 14.55 3.33
N LEU A 175 13.18 15.73 3.92
CA LEU A 175 12.32 16.88 3.60
C LEU A 175 10.84 16.63 3.89
N ILE A 176 10.27 15.49 3.44
CA ILE A 176 8.84 15.16 3.64
C ILE A 176 8.57 14.92 5.13
N GLY A 177 9.43 14.17 5.83
CA GLY A 177 9.25 13.87 7.24
C GLY A 177 9.24 15.13 8.13
N GLY A 178 10.10 16.10 7.81
CA GLY A 178 10.10 17.41 8.50
C GLY A 178 8.86 18.24 8.18
N ALA A 179 8.49 18.35 6.90
CA ALA A 179 7.31 19.09 6.46
C ALA A 179 6.01 18.49 6.99
N TYR A 180 5.92 17.15 7.02
CA TYR A 180 4.77 16.42 7.54
C TYR A 180 4.49 16.77 9.01
N GLY A 181 5.53 16.79 9.86
CA GLY A 181 5.41 17.15 11.27
C GLY A 181 5.03 18.62 11.49
N TRP A 182 5.34 19.50 10.54
CA TRP A 182 4.99 20.92 10.59
C TRP A 182 3.56 21.22 10.11
N ILE A 183 3.09 20.49 9.10
CA ILE A 183 1.75 20.68 8.51
C ILE A 183 0.64 20.09 9.39
N LEU A 184 0.91 19.00 10.10
CA LEU A 184 -0.11 18.36 10.93
C LEU A 184 -0.37 19.19 12.18
N PRO A 185 -1.64 19.61 12.43
CA PRO A 185 -2.01 20.43 13.59
C PRO A 185 -1.98 19.64 14.91
N PHE A 186 -1.80 18.31 14.84
CA PHE A 186 -1.81 17.45 16.01
C PHE A 186 -0.38 17.20 16.47
N LYS A 187 0.05 17.86 17.55
CA LYS A 187 1.29 17.52 18.24
C LYS A 187 1.09 16.17 18.94
N LYS A 188 1.99 15.20 18.69
CA LYS A 188 2.08 14.05 19.59
C LYS A 188 2.45 14.59 20.98
N SER A 189 1.54 14.50 21.92
CA SER A 189 1.90 14.44 23.34
C SER A 189 2.48 13.05 23.57
N LEU A 190 3.79 12.95 23.64
CA LEU A 190 4.48 11.80 24.19
C LEU A 190 4.58 11.98 25.70
#